data_5b639290dd020c80296c4ad665e46cbc
#
_entry.id   5b639290dd020c80296c4ad665e46cbc
#
_cell.length_a   1.000
_cell.length_b   1.000
_cell.length_c   1.000
_cell.angle_alpha   90.00
_cell.angle_beta   90.00
_cell.angle_gamma   90.00
#
_symmetry.space_group_name_H-M   'P 1'
#
loop_
_entity.id
_entity.type
_entity.pdbx_description
1 polymer ?
#
loop_
_entity_poly.entity_id
_entity_poly.type
_entity_poly.pdbx_seq_one_letter_code
_entity_poly.pdbx_strand_id
1 'polypeptide(L)'
;MKSTRARRGRRQTSSWARLILNLLFVVFIAGGVYAGYLFYTTVKDVVAHLRIPVFSNLQLPGVGSSSEAQSESPDSDIFYNWESKEPIHIVLLGLDQRPEESGPSRTDTIIVVRVDPATNSASMLSIPRDLWVPIPGYDENRINTANYIGDLKGYPGGGPALVKKTIEYNLGIRVHYYVRINFEGFVRIIDRIGGIDINVPKEIRDTQYPDPDNPGAYTTIYIPAGPQHMDGATALKYARTRHVDSDFGRLARQQQVIMAVRDRVLSLGLIPQLLPHLSELMNEMGDAVQTDLQPADIIRLAQLAEKIDESNIKRGIIDSTMTVPLTTYNGAQVLVLDRDKVRPLIKELFPDDSPALDEAQVEDLNRLAAEGASIAVHNGTTTGSLAAHTAAFLKERGFQVVQFGNADRFDYAQTLIIDYSGKPYTVGRLAQLLNVAEENIQRPADVPSEVDILLIIG
;
A
#
# COMPACT_ATOMS: atom_id res chain seq x y z
N MET A 1 -68.04 -43.07 8.74
CA MET A 1 -66.68 -42.61 8.83
C MET A 1 -66.69 -41.10 9.07
N LYS A 2 -66.44 -40.66 10.33
CA LYS A 2 -66.45 -39.22 10.72
C LYS A 2 -64.99 -38.77 10.82
N SER A 3 -64.58 -37.79 10.01
CA SER A 3 -63.24 -37.18 10.08
C SER A 3 -63.24 -36.01 11.05
N THR A 4 -62.43 -36.12 12.08
CA THR A 4 -62.21 -35.10 13.10
C THR A 4 -61.09 -34.16 12.63
N ARG A 5 -61.44 -32.93 12.29
CA ARG A 5 -60.50 -31.83 12.05
C ARG A 5 -60.03 -31.23 13.38
N ALA A 6 -58.73 -31.38 13.70
CA ALA A 6 -58.12 -30.72 14.80
C ALA A 6 -57.89 -29.21 14.49
N ARG A 7 -58.56 -28.34 15.26
CA ARG A 7 -58.33 -26.89 15.26
C ARG A 7 -57.02 -26.55 16.01
N ARG A 8 -56.00 -26.08 15.32
CA ARG A 8 -54.81 -25.45 15.94
C ARG A 8 -55.24 -24.08 16.49
N GLY A 9 -55.34 -23.97 17.81
CA GLY A 9 -55.54 -22.70 18.51
C GLY A 9 -54.31 -21.80 18.39
N ARG A 10 -54.45 -20.65 17.71
CA ARG A 10 -53.46 -19.55 17.66
C ARG A 10 -53.47 -18.90 19.06
N ARG A 11 -52.39 -19.11 19.84
CA ARG A 11 -52.18 -18.38 21.10
C ARG A 11 -51.95 -16.92 20.79
N GLN A 12 -52.95 -16.04 21.01
CA GLN A 12 -52.77 -14.61 21.10
C GLN A 12 -51.94 -14.30 22.34
N THR A 13 -50.70 -13.83 22.13
CA THR A 13 -49.92 -13.25 23.22
C THR A 13 -50.62 -11.97 23.67
N SER A 14 -51.01 -11.90 24.93
CA SER A 14 -51.73 -10.78 25.50
C SER A 14 -50.95 -9.50 25.34
N SER A 15 -51.62 -8.38 25.03
CA SER A 15 -51.00 -7.04 24.87
C SER A 15 -50.14 -6.61 26.07
N TRP A 16 -50.48 -7.13 27.26
CA TRP A 16 -49.74 -6.95 28.50
C TRP A 16 -48.34 -7.59 28.47
N ALA A 17 -48.19 -8.77 27.89
CA ALA A 17 -46.89 -9.44 27.77
C ALA A 17 -45.94 -8.66 26.86
N ARG A 18 -46.43 -8.04 25.79
CA ARG A 18 -45.65 -7.14 24.91
C ARG A 18 -45.24 -5.87 25.64
N LEU A 19 -46.12 -5.30 26.46
CA LEU A 19 -45.85 -4.09 27.23
C LEU A 19 -44.76 -4.35 28.30
N ILE A 20 -44.81 -5.49 28.99
CA ILE A 20 -43.81 -5.91 29.96
C ILE A 20 -42.46 -6.19 29.27
N LEU A 21 -42.47 -6.84 28.10
CA LEU A 21 -41.27 -7.10 27.31
C LEU A 21 -40.59 -5.82 26.84
N ASN A 22 -41.38 -4.86 26.35
CA ASN A 22 -40.82 -3.56 25.94
C ASN A 22 -40.31 -2.74 27.13
N LEU A 23 -40.95 -2.81 28.28
CA LEU A 23 -40.49 -2.16 29.51
C LEU A 23 -39.17 -2.76 29.97
N LEU A 24 -39.03 -4.09 29.96
CA LEU A 24 -37.79 -4.80 30.30
C LEU A 24 -36.68 -4.46 29.32
N PHE A 25 -36.99 -4.32 28.04
CA PHE A 25 -36.02 -3.92 27.00
C PHE A 25 -35.51 -2.50 27.22
N VAL A 26 -36.38 -1.54 27.56
CA VAL A 26 -35.99 -0.15 27.89
C VAL A 26 -35.13 -0.10 29.15
N VAL A 27 -35.46 -0.89 30.19
CA VAL A 27 -34.67 -0.98 31.42
C VAL A 27 -33.29 -1.62 31.15
N PHE A 28 -33.22 -2.60 30.25
CA PHE A 28 -31.97 -3.24 29.85
C PHE A 28 -31.07 -2.28 29.09
N ILE A 29 -31.61 -1.49 28.14
CA ILE A 29 -30.87 -0.45 27.44
C ILE A 29 -30.37 0.64 28.40
N ALA A 30 -31.23 1.13 29.27
CA ALA A 30 -30.85 2.15 30.26
C ALA A 30 -29.77 1.63 31.22
N GLY A 31 -29.86 0.37 31.65
CA GLY A 31 -28.84 -0.31 32.45
C GLY A 31 -27.51 -0.47 31.73
N GLY A 32 -27.54 -0.82 30.44
CA GLY A 32 -26.34 -0.92 29.60
C GLY A 32 -25.64 0.43 29.41
N VAL A 33 -26.38 1.50 29.12
CA VAL A 33 -25.84 2.85 29.02
C VAL A 33 -25.25 3.33 30.35
N TYR A 34 -25.92 3.03 31.48
CA TYR A 34 -25.41 3.39 32.79
C TYR A 34 -24.17 2.60 33.18
N ALA A 35 -24.11 1.31 32.87
CA ALA A 35 -22.93 0.48 33.07
C ALA A 35 -21.75 0.94 32.21
N GLY A 36 -21.99 1.31 30.95
CA GLY A 36 -20.98 1.91 30.05
C GLY A 36 -20.47 3.24 30.58
N TYR A 37 -21.34 4.10 31.12
CA TYR A 37 -20.93 5.34 31.75
C TYR A 37 -20.07 5.12 33.00
N LEU A 38 -20.45 4.18 33.88
CA LEU A 38 -19.66 3.81 35.06
C LEU A 38 -18.29 3.24 34.65
N PHE A 39 -18.25 2.36 33.65
CA PHE A 39 -17.00 1.84 33.12
C PHE A 39 -16.10 2.95 32.60
N TYR A 40 -16.64 3.87 31.78
CA TYR A 40 -15.91 5.03 31.27
C TYR A 40 -15.33 5.91 32.39
N THR A 41 -16.13 6.24 33.42
CA THR A 41 -15.65 7.06 34.54
C THR A 41 -14.59 6.33 35.37
N THR A 42 -14.75 5.03 35.61
CA THR A 42 -13.77 4.23 36.36
C THR A 42 -12.44 4.10 35.59
N VAL A 43 -12.49 3.85 34.28
CA VAL A 43 -11.28 3.77 33.43
C VAL A 43 -10.59 5.14 33.38
N LYS A 44 -11.35 6.23 33.20
CA LYS A 44 -10.80 7.58 33.22
C LYS A 44 -10.08 7.92 34.53
N ASP A 45 -10.67 7.55 35.67
CA ASP A 45 -10.07 7.79 36.97
C ASP A 45 -8.84 6.91 37.22
N VAL A 46 -8.86 5.65 36.80
CA VAL A 46 -7.71 4.73 36.87
C VAL A 46 -6.55 5.22 35.98
N VAL A 47 -6.84 5.65 34.76
CA VAL A 47 -5.82 6.22 33.83
C VAL A 47 -5.23 7.51 34.38
N ALA A 48 -6.04 8.35 35.04
CA ALA A 48 -5.56 9.60 35.66
C ALA A 48 -4.64 9.37 36.85
N HIS A 49 -4.74 8.23 37.54
CA HIS A 49 -3.92 7.90 38.72
C HIS A 49 -2.73 6.98 38.41
N LEU A 50 -2.72 6.29 37.25
CA LEU A 50 -1.57 5.52 36.78
C LEU A 50 -0.59 6.47 36.06
N ARG A 51 0.44 6.94 36.77
CA ARG A 51 1.63 7.55 36.17
C ARG A 51 2.41 6.49 35.40
N ILE A 52 1.94 6.12 34.22
CA ILE A 52 2.70 5.31 33.27
C ILE A 52 3.57 6.27 32.45
N PRO A 53 4.90 6.13 32.43
CA PRO A 53 5.80 7.09 31.74
C PRO A 53 5.58 7.24 30.23
N VAL A 54 4.71 6.43 29.64
CA VAL A 54 4.45 6.40 28.18
C VAL A 54 3.47 7.47 27.72
N PHE A 55 2.74 8.17 28.63
CA PHE A 55 1.73 9.18 28.26
C PHE A 55 2.10 10.62 28.63
N SER A 56 3.38 10.92 28.81
CA SER A 56 3.81 12.29 29.18
C SER A 56 3.65 13.36 28.07
N ASN A 57 3.17 13.01 26.87
CA ASN A 57 3.03 13.93 25.73
C ASN A 57 1.58 14.12 25.25
N LEU A 58 0.55 13.77 26.04
CA LEU A 58 -0.82 14.17 25.70
C LEU A 58 -1.11 15.57 26.25
N GLN A 59 -0.86 16.60 25.46
CA GLN A 59 -1.34 17.97 25.71
C GLN A 59 -2.82 18.07 25.35
N LEU A 60 -3.64 18.22 26.39
CA LEU A 60 -5.05 18.58 26.24
C LEU A 60 -5.14 20.06 25.80
N PRO A 61 -6.02 20.45 24.85
CA PRO A 61 -6.20 21.85 24.46
C PRO A 61 -6.88 22.63 25.61
N GLY A 62 -6.19 23.63 26.13
CA GLY A 62 -6.83 24.64 26.98
C GLY A 62 -6.13 24.99 28.28
N VAL A 63 -4.80 25.22 28.33
CA VAL A 63 -4.17 26.14 29.33
C VAL A 63 -2.89 26.72 28.69
N GLY A 64 -2.77 28.02 28.75
CA GLY A 64 -1.85 28.84 27.99
C GLY A 64 -0.37 28.77 28.35
N SER A 65 0.38 29.15 27.34
CA SER A 65 1.65 29.88 27.26
C SER A 65 2.87 29.38 28.01
N SER A 66 3.88 28.93 27.26
CA SER A 66 5.16 29.64 27.09
C SER A 66 6.05 28.88 26.10
N SER A 67 6.65 29.67 25.23
CA SER A 67 7.58 29.29 24.18
C SER A 67 8.86 28.67 24.73
N GLU A 68 9.27 27.49 24.21
CA GLU A 68 10.67 27.12 24.04
C GLU A 68 10.84 26.04 22.97
N ALA A 69 11.73 26.35 22.07
CA ALA A 69 12.45 25.56 21.09
C ALA A 69 11.92 24.16 20.67
N GLN A 70 11.40 24.10 19.46
CA GLN A 70 11.13 22.90 18.68
C GLN A 70 12.46 22.18 18.35
N SER A 71 12.65 21.00 18.91
CA SER A 71 13.45 19.96 18.27
C SER A 71 12.50 19.12 17.43
N GLU A 72 12.51 19.33 16.11
CA GLU A 72 11.79 18.49 15.15
C GLU A 72 12.34 17.06 15.22
N SER A 73 11.56 16.15 15.76
CA SER A 73 11.73 14.73 15.53
C SER A 73 11.09 14.38 14.17
N PRO A 74 11.79 13.70 13.25
CA PRO A 74 11.33 13.52 11.88
C PRO A 74 10.40 12.33 11.69
N ASP A 75 9.43 12.08 12.53
CA ASP A 75 8.38 11.07 12.31
C ASP A 75 7.19 11.33 13.24
N SER A 76 6.52 12.47 13.03
CA SER A 76 5.13 12.57 13.48
C SER A 76 4.29 11.83 12.45
N ASP A 77 3.79 10.65 12.79
CA ASP A 77 2.70 9.99 12.08
C ASP A 77 1.59 11.03 11.89
N ILE A 78 1.48 11.54 10.66
CA ILE A 78 0.49 12.57 10.33
C ILE A 78 -0.84 11.84 10.27
N PHE A 79 -1.59 11.87 11.38
CA PHE A 79 -2.99 11.45 11.39
C PHE A 79 -3.74 12.23 10.33
N TYR A 80 -4.45 11.52 9.44
CA TYR A 80 -5.26 12.14 8.43
C TYR A 80 -6.31 13.05 9.08
N ASN A 81 -6.38 14.31 8.63
CA ASN A 81 -7.38 15.24 9.10
C ASN A 81 -8.69 15.05 8.32
N TRP A 82 -9.66 14.35 8.91
CA TRP A 82 -10.96 14.07 8.31
C TRP A 82 -11.82 15.33 8.01
N GLU A 83 -11.44 16.49 8.53
CA GLU A 83 -12.11 17.77 8.25
C GLU A 83 -11.55 18.45 7.00
N SER A 84 -10.36 18.08 6.54
CA SER A 84 -9.66 18.73 5.42
C SER A 84 -10.29 18.49 4.07
N LYS A 85 -11.12 17.44 3.91
CA LYS A 85 -11.63 16.94 2.62
C LYS A 85 -10.53 16.59 1.59
N GLU A 86 -9.31 16.44 2.04
CA GLU A 86 -8.22 15.96 1.19
C GLU A 86 -8.45 14.50 0.80
N PRO A 87 -7.86 14.02 -0.28
CA PRO A 87 -7.92 12.60 -0.64
C PRO A 87 -7.26 11.70 0.40
N ILE A 88 -7.86 10.54 0.62
CA ILE A 88 -7.40 9.52 1.56
C ILE A 88 -6.79 8.37 0.77
N HIS A 89 -5.56 7.98 1.09
CA HIS A 89 -4.88 6.87 0.45
C HIS A 89 -4.71 5.70 1.42
N ILE A 90 -5.11 4.53 0.97
CA ILE A 90 -5.08 3.29 1.75
C ILE A 90 -4.36 2.24 0.92
N VAL A 91 -3.33 1.61 1.47
CA VAL A 91 -2.72 0.45 0.82
C VAL A 91 -3.37 -0.85 1.31
N LEU A 92 -3.85 -1.64 0.36
CA LEU A 92 -4.36 -2.99 0.60
C LEU A 92 -3.23 -3.98 0.36
N LEU A 93 -2.91 -4.78 1.38
CA LEU A 93 -1.82 -5.75 1.39
C LEU A 93 -2.37 -7.16 1.58
N GLY A 94 -2.22 -8.00 0.57
CA GLY A 94 -2.56 -9.43 0.67
C GLY A 94 -1.32 -10.25 0.98
N LEU A 95 -1.34 -10.96 2.12
CA LEU A 95 -0.25 -11.84 2.54
C LEU A 95 -0.41 -13.22 1.91
N ASP A 96 0.68 -13.78 1.38
CA ASP A 96 0.75 -15.20 1.06
C ASP A 96 1.16 -15.98 2.33
N GLN A 97 0.23 -16.02 3.29
CA GLN A 97 0.41 -16.66 4.59
C GLN A 97 -0.74 -17.63 4.83
N ARG A 98 -0.38 -18.87 5.13
CA ARG A 98 -1.33 -19.92 5.51
C ARG A 98 -1.64 -19.85 7.00
N PRO A 99 -2.78 -20.43 7.46
CA PRO A 99 -3.16 -20.40 8.88
C PRO A 99 -2.11 -20.98 9.84
N GLU A 100 -1.32 -21.97 9.36
CA GLU A 100 -0.28 -22.63 10.17
C GLU A 100 1.05 -21.86 10.18
N GLU A 101 1.20 -20.86 9.31
CA GLU A 101 2.42 -20.07 9.19
C GLU A 101 2.34 -18.84 10.11
N SER A 102 3.36 -18.63 10.90
CA SER A 102 3.49 -17.46 11.77
C SER A 102 4.76 -16.68 11.45
N GLY A 103 4.74 -15.37 11.71
CA GLY A 103 5.89 -14.49 11.54
C GLY A 103 5.85 -13.62 10.28
N PRO A 104 6.98 -12.98 9.93
CA PRO A 104 7.06 -12.06 8.81
C PRO A 104 6.69 -12.70 7.48
N SER A 105 5.85 -12.04 6.68
CA SER A 105 5.38 -12.55 5.40
C SER A 105 5.50 -11.51 4.28
N ARG A 106 5.64 -12.00 3.03
CA ARG A 106 5.63 -11.15 1.85
C ARG A 106 4.22 -10.78 1.46
N THR A 107 4.08 -9.64 0.77
CA THR A 107 2.80 -9.17 0.24
C THR A 107 2.68 -9.50 -1.24
N ASP A 108 1.87 -10.48 -1.60
CA ASP A 108 1.64 -10.88 -2.99
C ASP A 108 0.57 -10.03 -3.71
N THR A 109 -0.15 -9.22 -2.94
CA THR A 109 -1.07 -8.20 -3.44
C THR A 109 -0.70 -6.86 -2.82
N ILE A 110 -0.51 -5.84 -3.66
CA ILE A 110 -0.25 -4.45 -3.25
C ILE A 110 -1.12 -3.57 -4.12
N ILE A 111 -2.16 -2.97 -3.53
CA ILE A 111 -3.10 -2.07 -4.23
C ILE A 111 -3.23 -0.79 -3.41
N VAL A 112 -2.96 0.36 -4.03
CA VAL A 112 -3.23 1.66 -3.41
C VAL A 112 -4.60 2.14 -3.87
N VAL A 113 -5.46 2.46 -2.92
CA VAL A 113 -6.79 3.04 -3.15
C VAL A 113 -6.78 4.48 -2.70
N ARG A 114 -7.16 5.39 -3.59
CA ARG A 114 -7.44 6.80 -3.29
C ARG A 114 -8.94 6.98 -3.21
N VAL A 115 -9.41 7.62 -2.16
CA VAL A 115 -10.81 8.04 -1.96
C VAL A 115 -10.82 9.55 -1.84
N ASP A 116 -11.56 10.23 -2.69
CA ASP A 116 -11.66 11.69 -2.71
C ASP A 116 -13.06 12.14 -2.22
N PRO A 117 -13.15 12.67 -1.00
CA PRO A 117 -14.40 13.15 -0.44
C PRO A 117 -14.95 14.42 -1.13
N ALA A 118 -14.06 15.22 -1.75
CA ALA A 118 -14.47 16.49 -2.39
C ALA A 118 -15.18 16.23 -3.71
N THR A 119 -14.75 15.23 -4.47
CA THR A 119 -15.30 14.90 -5.80
C THR A 119 -16.19 13.67 -5.80
N ASN A 120 -16.35 12.97 -4.68
CA ASN A 120 -17.00 11.66 -4.57
C ASN A 120 -16.49 10.70 -5.66
N SER A 121 -15.17 10.56 -5.74
CA SER A 121 -14.50 9.67 -6.68
C SER A 121 -13.49 8.77 -5.96
N ALA A 122 -13.10 7.69 -6.61
CA ALA A 122 -12.02 6.84 -6.14
C ALA A 122 -11.11 6.42 -7.29
N SER A 123 -9.89 6.03 -6.94
CA SER A 123 -9.00 5.36 -7.88
C SER A 123 -8.26 4.22 -7.21
N MET A 124 -7.85 3.23 -8.01
CA MET A 124 -7.08 2.07 -7.56
C MET A 124 -5.88 1.86 -8.47
N LEU A 125 -4.72 1.66 -7.86
CA LEU A 125 -3.47 1.30 -8.55
C LEU A 125 -2.95 -0.03 -8.02
N SER A 126 -2.89 -1.04 -8.89
CA SER A 126 -2.22 -2.31 -8.57
C SER A 126 -0.73 -2.21 -8.90
N ILE A 127 0.10 -2.59 -7.92
CA ILE A 127 1.56 -2.57 -8.01
C ILE A 127 2.04 -4.02 -8.12
N PRO A 128 2.81 -4.40 -9.16
CA PRO A 128 3.37 -5.74 -9.29
C PRO A 128 4.30 -6.06 -8.12
N ARG A 129 4.11 -7.23 -7.51
CA ARG A 129 4.90 -7.69 -6.34
C ARG A 129 6.39 -7.87 -6.62
N ASP A 130 6.74 -8.17 -7.88
CA ASP A 130 8.13 -8.43 -8.31
C ASP A 130 8.85 -7.15 -8.78
N LEU A 131 8.26 -5.97 -8.54
CA LEU A 131 8.87 -4.68 -8.85
C LEU A 131 10.14 -4.50 -8.01
N TRP A 132 11.30 -4.32 -8.69
CA TRP A 132 12.60 -4.11 -8.07
C TRP A 132 12.80 -2.64 -7.73
N VAL A 133 12.91 -2.34 -6.45
CA VAL A 133 12.91 -0.96 -5.97
C VAL A 133 13.83 -0.77 -4.76
N PRO A 134 14.40 0.42 -4.56
CA PRO A 134 14.97 0.82 -3.28
C PRO A 134 13.95 0.72 -2.15
N ILE A 135 14.33 0.04 -1.06
CA ILE A 135 13.55 0.00 0.17
C ILE A 135 14.21 0.95 1.17
N PRO A 136 13.56 2.04 1.61
CA PRO A 136 14.16 3.06 2.46
C PRO A 136 14.79 2.48 3.73
N GLY A 137 16.10 2.75 3.92
CA GLY A 137 16.88 2.23 5.04
C GLY A 137 17.40 0.79 4.84
N TYR A 138 17.13 0.18 3.68
CA TYR A 138 17.60 -1.17 3.32
C TYR A 138 18.05 -1.20 1.86
N ASP A 139 18.59 -2.36 1.43
CA ASP A 139 19.00 -2.58 0.04
C ASP A 139 17.79 -2.65 -0.92
N GLU A 140 18.07 -2.48 -2.23
CA GLU A 140 17.08 -2.75 -3.25
C GLU A 140 16.59 -4.19 -3.22
N ASN A 141 15.29 -4.37 -3.37
CA ASN A 141 14.66 -5.69 -3.41
C ASN A 141 13.33 -5.62 -4.17
N ARG A 142 12.67 -6.79 -4.31
CA ARG A 142 11.28 -6.79 -4.75
C ARG A 142 10.42 -6.04 -3.74
N ILE A 143 9.50 -5.21 -4.21
CA ILE A 143 8.63 -4.39 -3.36
C ILE A 143 7.83 -5.23 -2.34
N ASN A 144 7.48 -6.48 -2.69
CA ASN A 144 6.76 -7.39 -1.80
C ASN A 144 7.56 -7.82 -0.57
N THR A 145 8.89 -7.64 -0.57
CA THR A 145 9.74 -7.94 0.58
C THR A 145 9.76 -6.82 1.61
N ALA A 146 9.27 -5.62 1.29
CA ALA A 146 9.26 -4.51 2.24
C ALA A 146 8.46 -4.85 3.51
N ASN A 147 7.28 -5.48 3.38
CA ASN A 147 6.51 -5.94 4.53
C ASN A 147 7.29 -6.94 5.39
N TYR A 148 7.89 -7.94 4.74
CA TYR A 148 8.71 -8.95 5.41
C TYR A 148 9.90 -8.34 6.17
N ILE A 149 10.63 -7.44 5.51
CA ILE A 149 11.81 -6.76 6.09
C ILE A 149 11.39 -5.90 7.28
N GLY A 150 10.30 -5.13 7.15
CA GLY A 150 9.81 -4.27 8.21
C GLY A 150 9.40 -5.04 9.46
N ASP A 151 8.67 -6.15 9.31
CA ASP A 151 8.30 -7.01 10.44
C ASP A 151 9.53 -7.73 11.03
N LEU A 152 10.43 -8.28 10.17
CA LEU A 152 11.62 -9.02 10.62
C LEU A 152 12.63 -8.14 11.36
N LYS A 153 12.81 -6.91 10.90
CA LYS A 153 13.82 -5.98 11.43
C LYS A 153 13.28 -5.05 12.51
N GLY A 154 11.99 -5.17 12.87
CA GLY A 154 11.36 -4.29 13.85
C GLY A 154 11.32 -2.83 13.40
N TYR A 155 11.03 -2.58 12.12
CA TYR A 155 10.86 -1.21 11.62
C TYR A 155 9.75 -0.51 12.42
N PRO A 156 9.90 0.78 12.77
CA PRO A 156 8.84 1.54 13.45
C PRO A 156 7.52 1.46 12.68
N GLY A 157 6.45 0.97 13.32
CA GLY A 157 5.17 0.69 12.67
C GLY A 157 5.12 -0.62 11.86
N GLY A 158 6.19 -1.44 11.89
CA GLY A 158 6.24 -2.78 11.29
C GLY A 158 6.34 -2.79 9.76
N GLY A 159 6.01 -3.96 9.20
CA GLY A 159 6.04 -4.18 7.75
C GLY A 159 5.18 -3.21 6.95
N PRO A 160 3.91 -2.97 7.33
CA PRO A 160 3.03 -2.05 6.61
C PRO A 160 3.57 -0.62 6.54
N ALA A 161 4.20 -0.12 7.60
CA ALA A 161 4.81 1.21 7.61
C ALA A 161 5.98 1.29 6.61
N LEU A 162 6.82 0.26 6.53
CA LEU A 162 7.89 0.21 5.54
C LEU A 162 7.35 0.11 4.12
N VAL A 163 6.24 -0.62 3.88
CA VAL A 163 5.57 -0.65 2.57
C VAL A 163 5.04 0.73 2.20
N LYS A 164 4.34 1.43 3.11
CA LYS A 164 3.87 2.82 2.88
C LYS A 164 5.05 3.71 2.46
N LYS A 165 6.14 3.68 3.21
CA LYS A 165 7.34 4.48 2.92
C LYS A 165 8.01 4.09 1.59
N THR A 166 8.01 2.80 1.23
CA THR A 166 8.56 2.31 -0.04
C THR A 166 7.73 2.78 -1.23
N ILE A 167 6.39 2.78 -1.11
CA ILE A 167 5.49 3.31 -2.13
C ILE A 167 5.70 4.82 -2.31
N GLU A 168 5.73 5.57 -1.22
CA GLU A 168 5.97 7.01 -1.24
C GLU A 168 7.31 7.36 -1.91
N TYR A 169 8.39 6.68 -1.51
CA TYR A 169 9.72 6.91 -2.06
C TYR A 169 9.82 6.61 -3.57
N ASN A 170 9.21 5.51 -4.03
CA ASN A 170 9.39 5.06 -5.41
C ASN A 170 8.34 5.61 -6.38
N LEU A 171 7.13 5.89 -5.93
CA LEU A 171 6.00 6.30 -6.77
C LEU A 171 5.51 7.72 -6.47
N GLY A 172 6.00 8.36 -5.40
CA GLY A 172 5.55 9.67 -4.96
C GLY A 172 4.13 9.69 -4.39
N ILE A 173 3.54 8.52 -4.13
CA ILE A 173 2.19 8.40 -3.59
C ILE A 173 2.28 8.33 -2.07
N ARG A 174 1.78 9.35 -1.38
CA ARG A 174 1.68 9.36 0.07
C ARG A 174 0.57 8.41 0.53
N VAL A 175 0.87 7.47 1.42
CA VAL A 175 -0.11 6.49 1.91
C VAL A 175 -0.43 6.77 3.38
N HIS A 176 -1.72 7.02 3.68
CA HIS A 176 -2.19 7.35 5.02
C HIS A 176 -2.41 6.10 5.87
N TYR A 177 -3.15 5.14 5.34
CA TYR A 177 -3.57 3.94 6.06
C TYR A 177 -3.19 2.66 5.33
N TYR A 178 -3.21 1.55 6.06
CA TYR A 178 -3.11 0.23 5.46
C TYR A 178 -4.24 -0.71 5.90
N VAL A 179 -4.52 -1.70 5.08
CA VAL A 179 -5.28 -2.90 5.43
C VAL A 179 -4.47 -4.09 4.98
N ARG A 180 -4.06 -4.93 5.91
CA ARG A 180 -3.29 -6.15 5.67
C ARG A 180 -4.17 -7.37 5.96
N ILE A 181 -4.28 -8.30 5.00
CA ILE A 181 -5.16 -9.44 5.07
C ILE A 181 -4.42 -10.71 4.61
N ASN A 182 -4.56 -11.81 5.34
CA ASN A 182 -4.12 -13.14 4.91
C ASN A 182 -5.27 -13.92 4.24
N PHE A 183 -5.00 -15.15 3.79
CA PHE A 183 -6.00 -15.96 3.09
C PHE A 183 -7.22 -16.29 3.94
N GLU A 184 -7.04 -16.55 5.22
CA GLU A 184 -8.14 -16.86 6.14
C GLU A 184 -9.06 -15.65 6.32
N GLY A 185 -8.48 -14.46 6.58
CA GLY A 185 -9.23 -13.21 6.69
C GLY A 185 -9.99 -12.88 5.41
N PHE A 186 -9.37 -13.10 4.25
CA PHE A 186 -10.03 -12.90 2.96
C PHE A 186 -11.26 -13.79 2.79
N VAL A 187 -11.13 -15.09 3.06
CA VAL A 187 -12.25 -16.05 2.97
C VAL A 187 -13.36 -15.67 3.94
N ARG A 188 -13.01 -15.41 5.21
CA ARG A 188 -13.98 -15.05 6.25
C ARG A 188 -14.78 -13.78 5.92
N ILE A 189 -14.12 -12.73 5.39
CA ILE A 189 -14.80 -11.49 5.01
C ILE A 189 -15.83 -11.76 3.91
N ILE A 190 -15.44 -12.49 2.85
CA ILE A 190 -16.34 -12.77 1.73
C ILE A 190 -17.50 -13.64 2.18
N ASP A 191 -17.27 -14.68 2.97
CA ASP A 191 -18.34 -15.54 3.50
C ASP A 191 -19.29 -14.77 4.42
N ARG A 192 -18.76 -13.83 5.24
CA ARG A 192 -19.56 -13.00 6.15
C ARG A 192 -20.55 -12.08 5.43
N ILE A 193 -20.18 -11.58 4.24
CA ILE A 193 -21.10 -10.77 3.41
C ILE A 193 -21.99 -11.65 2.51
N GLY A 194 -21.92 -12.97 2.65
CA GLY A 194 -22.74 -13.93 1.89
C GLY A 194 -22.26 -14.14 0.46
N GLY A 195 -20.96 -14.10 0.21
CA GLY A 195 -20.35 -14.26 -1.11
C GLY A 195 -20.36 -12.99 -1.95
N ILE A 196 -19.74 -13.07 -3.12
CA ILE A 196 -19.64 -11.98 -4.10
C ILE A 196 -20.05 -12.44 -5.48
N ASP A 197 -20.61 -11.54 -6.30
CA ASP A 197 -21.01 -11.80 -7.67
C ASP A 197 -19.99 -11.20 -8.64
N ILE A 198 -19.39 -12.05 -9.49
CA ILE A 198 -18.39 -11.65 -10.49
C ILE A 198 -18.80 -12.16 -11.87
N ASN A 199 -18.81 -11.27 -12.85
CA ASN A 199 -18.88 -11.68 -14.24
C ASN A 199 -17.49 -12.05 -14.75
N VAL A 200 -17.21 -13.35 -14.83
CA VAL A 200 -15.91 -13.91 -15.25
C VAL A 200 -15.76 -13.74 -16.77
N PRO A 201 -14.80 -12.92 -17.27
CA PRO A 201 -14.71 -12.60 -18.70
C PRO A 201 -14.38 -13.80 -19.58
N LYS A 202 -13.57 -14.73 -19.06
CA LYS A 202 -13.12 -15.94 -19.73
C LYS A 202 -12.99 -17.05 -18.71
N GLU A 203 -13.35 -18.28 -19.11
CA GLU A 203 -13.18 -19.44 -18.22
C GLU A 203 -11.75 -19.55 -17.67
N ILE A 204 -11.66 -19.97 -16.44
CA ILE A 204 -10.40 -20.22 -15.74
C ILE A 204 -10.25 -21.72 -15.55
N ARG A 205 -9.19 -22.28 -16.14
CA ARG A 205 -8.76 -23.65 -15.93
C ARG A 205 -7.27 -23.65 -15.61
N ASP A 206 -6.96 -23.72 -14.32
CA ASP A 206 -5.58 -23.74 -13.82
C ASP A 206 -5.27 -25.15 -13.27
N THR A 207 -4.35 -25.86 -13.94
CA THR A 207 -3.92 -27.21 -13.56
C THR A 207 -2.72 -27.21 -12.61
N GLN A 208 -2.19 -26.03 -12.32
CA GLN A 208 -1.02 -25.83 -11.46
C GLN A 208 -1.37 -24.93 -10.25
N TYR A 209 -2.63 -24.95 -9.84
CA TYR A 209 -3.03 -24.23 -8.63
C TYR A 209 -2.47 -24.96 -7.41
N PRO A 210 -1.77 -24.25 -6.48
CA PRO A 210 -1.24 -24.87 -5.26
C PRO A 210 -2.35 -25.55 -4.47
N ASP A 211 -2.17 -26.82 -4.15
CA ASP A 211 -3.14 -27.58 -3.37
C ASP A 211 -3.16 -27.07 -1.92
N PRO A 212 -4.30 -26.56 -1.39
CA PRO A 212 -4.37 -26.08 -0.03
C PRO A 212 -4.19 -27.18 1.03
N ASP A 213 -4.60 -28.42 0.68
CA ASP A 213 -4.60 -29.55 1.61
C ASP A 213 -3.29 -30.36 1.55
N ASN A 214 -2.47 -30.16 0.50
CA ASN A 214 -1.23 -30.92 0.30
C ASN A 214 -0.08 -29.98 -0.12
N PRO A 215 0.72 -29.44 0.83
CA PRO A 215 1.81 -28.53 0.53
C PRO A 215 2.81 -29.11 -0.47
N GLY A 216 3.09 -28.35 -1.54
CA GLY A 216 3.99 -28.77 -2.61
C GLY A 216 3.33 -29.53 -3.76
N ALA A 217 2.06 -29.90 -3.64
CA ALA A 217 1.25 -30.47 -4.73
C ALA A 217 0.46 -29.38 -5.47
N TYR A 218 -0.07 -29.77 -6.65
CA TYR A 218 -0.94 -28.93 -7.46
C TYR A 218 -2.29 -29.62 -7.63
N THR A 219 -3.34 -28.81 -7.68
CA THR A 219 -4.70 -29.24 -8.02
C THR A 219 -5.22 -28.47 -9.21
N THR A 220 -6.26 -29.00 -9.86
CA THR A 220 -6.92 -28.29 -10.95
C THR A 220 -8.12 -27.53 -10.42
N ILE A 221 -8.15 -26.22 -10.70
CA ILE A 221 -9.34 -25.41 -10.48
C ILE A 221 -10.03 -25.09 -11.80
N TYR A 222 -11.35 -24.99 -11.76
CA TYR A 222 -12.19 -24.62 -12.89
C TYR A 222 -13.24 -23.60 -12.44
N ILE A 223 -13.27 -22.44 -13.11
CA ILE A 223 -14.27 -21.40 -12.90
C ILE A 223 -14.82 -21.05 -14.29
N PRO A 224 -16.13 -21.28 -14.57
CA PRO A 224 -16.70 -21.00 -15.87
C PRO A 224 -16.78 -19.50 -16.16
N ALA A 225 -16.82 -19.14 -17.43
CA ALA A 225 -17.09 -17.78 -17.88
C ALA A 225 -18.54 -17.36 -17.58
N GLY A 226 -18.80 -16.07 -17.54
CA GLY A 226 -20.12 -15.48 -17.26
C GLY A 226 -20.36 -15.17 -15.78
N PRO A 227 -21.61 -14.86 -15.40
CA PRO A 227 -21.94 -14.51 -14.02
C PRO A 227 -21.72 -15.69 -13.06
N GLN A 228 -20.96 -15.46 -12.00
CA GLN A 228 -20.63 -16.44 -10.97
C GLN A 228 -20.87 -15.83 -9.60
N HIS A 229 -21.58 -16.55 -8.75
CA HIS A 229 -21.61 -16.25 -7.31
C HIS A 229 -20.51 -17.07 -6.64
N MET A 230 -19.59 -16.38 -5.93
CA MET A 230 -18.41 -16.99 -5.33
C MET A 230 -18.45 -16.85 -3.80
N ASP A 231 -18.31 -17.97 -3.10
CA ASP A 231 -17.94 -17.98 -1.69
C ASP A 231 -16.48 -17.52 -1.51
N GLY A 232 -16.03 -17.40 -0.26
CA GLY A 232 -14.68 -16.93 0.05
C GLY A 232 -13.59 -17.82 -0.53
N ALA A 233 -13.78 -19.13 -0.50
CA ALA A 233 -12.81 -20.09 -1.03
C ALA A 233 -12.69 -19.99 -2.57
N THR A 234 -13.81 -19.86 -3.27
CA THR A 234 -13.84 -19.71 -4.74
C THR A 234 -13.28 -18.35 -5.16
N ALA A 235 -13.64 -17.28 -4.46
CA ALA A 235 -13.10 -15.94 -4.69
C ALA A 235 -11.57 -15.89 -4.47
N LEU A 236 -11.06 -16.60 -3.46
CA LEU A 236 -9.62 -16.73 -3.24
C LEU A 236 -8.92 -17.45 -4.40
N LYS A 237 -9.49 -18.54 -4.90
CA LYS A 237 -8.98 -19.25 -6.11
C LYS A 237 -8.96 -18.29 -7.30
N TYR A 238 -10.03 -17.53 -7.53
CA TYR A 238 -10.14 -16.54 -8.60
C TYR A 238 -9.05 -15.45 -8.51
N ALA A 239 -8.82 -14.90 -7.31
CA ALA A 239 -7.84 -13.85 -7.06
C ALA A 239 -6.37 -14.32 -7.10
N ARG A 240 -6.11 -15.63 -6.89
CA ARG A 240 -4.75 -16.18 -6.79
C ARG A 240 -4.23 -16.86 -8.04
N THR A 241 -5.11 -17.41 -8.88
CA THR A 241 -4.69 -18.13 -10.11
C THR A 241 -3.86 -17.23 -11.02
N ARG A 242 -2.82 -17.78 -11.65
CA ARG A 242 -1.88 -17.04 -12.52
C ARG A 242 -1.46 -17.80 -13.78
N HIS A 243 -1.70 -19.11 -13.83
CA HIS A 243 -1.26 -19.94 -14.97
C HIS A 243 -2.23 -19.90 -16.16
N VAL A 244 -3.31 -19.13 -16.08
CA VAL A 244 -4.32 -18.96 -17.14
C VAL A 244 -4.00 -17.77 -18.04
N ASP A 245 -3.35 -16.76 -17.45
CA ASP A 245 -2.92 -15.52 -18.09
C ASP A 245 -1.60 -15.06 -17.46
N SER A 246 -1.30 -13.79 -17.47
CA SER A 246 -0.11 -13.21 -16.83
C SER A 246 -0.35 -12.85 -15.36
N ASP A 247 0.73 -12.52 -14.64
CA ASP A 247 0.62 -11.88 -13.30
C ASP A 247 -0.22 -10.58 -13.35
N PHE A 248 -0.22 -9.85 -14.46
CA PHE A 248 -1.06 -8.66 -14.66
C PHE A 248 -2.55 -9.01 -14.75
N GLY A 249 -2.90 -10.15 -15.35
CA GLY A 249 -4.27 -10.66 -15.33
C GLY A 249 -4.76 -10.97 -13.91
N ARG A 250 -3.88 -11.51 -13.06
CA ARG A 250 -4.17 -11.69 -11.63
C ARG A 250 -4.46 -10.37 -10.93
N LEU A 251 -3.66 -9.31 -11.18
CA LEU A 251 -3.89 -7.98 -10.60
C LEU A 251 -5.26 -7.41 -11.03
N ALA A 252 -5.66 -7.61 -12.28
CA ALA A 252 -6.98 -7.21 -12.76
C ALA A 252 -8.12 -7.94 -12.03
N ARG A 253 -7.99 -9.28 -11.82
CA ARG A 253 -8.97 -10.06 -11.07
C ARG A 253 -9.05 -9.62 -9.60
N GLN A 254 -7.95 -9.26 -8.98
CA GLN A 254 -7.94 -8.72 -7.61
C GLN A 254 -8.73 -7.41 -7.51
N GLN A 255 -8.60 -6.52 -8.49
CA GLN A 255 -9.44 -5.31 -8.56
C GLN A 255 -10.93 -5.64 -8.77
N GLN A 256 -11.25 -6.64 -9.60
CA GLN A 256 -12.63 -7.09 -9.77
C GLN A 256 -13.24 -7.62 -8.47
N VAL A 257 -12.47 -8.37 -7.68
CA VAL A 257 -12.91 -8.84 -6.36
C VAL A 257 -13.19 -7.67 -5.42
N ILE A 258 -12.32 -6.67 -5.37
CA ILE A 258 -12.55 -5.47 -4.53
C ILE A 258 -13.85 -4.76 -4.93
N MET A 259 -14.09 -4.61 -6.25
CA MET A 259 -15.33 -4.01 -6.74
C MET A 259 -16.55 -4.85 -6.38
N ALA A 260 -16.48 -6.17 -6.54
CA ALA A 260 -17.58 -7.07 -6.20
C ALA A 260 -17.89 -7.07 -4.68
N VAL A 261 -16.86 -6.98 -3.82
CA VAL A 261 -17.06 -6.81 -2.37
C VAL A 261 -17.77 -5.49 -2.08
N ARG A 262 -17.33 -4.38 -2.68
CA ARG A 262 -17.98 -3.08 -2.56
C ARG A 262 -19.46 -3.17 -2.95
N ASP A 263 -19.75 -3.67 -4.13
CA ASP A 263 -21.10 -3.74 -4.67
C ASP A 263 -22.00 -4.64 -3.82
N ARG A 264 -21.46 -5.75 -3.30
CA ARG A 264 -22.18 -6.63 -2.38
C ARG A 264 -22.54 -5.93 -1.08
N VAL A 265 -21.60 -5.23 -0.45
CA VAL A 265 -21.82 -4.48 0.79
C VAL A 265 -22.85 -3.38 0.59
N LEU A 266 -22.79 -2.64 -0.52
CA LEU A 266 -23.71 -1.56 -0.84
C LEU A 266 -25.10 -2.09 -1.20
N SER A 267 -25.21 -3.12 -2.05
CA SER A 267 -26.50 -3.67 -2.52
C SER A 267 -27.35 -4.27 -1.40
N LEU A 268 -26.73 -4.83 -0.38
CA LEU A 268 -27.41 -5.42 0.76
C LEU A 268 -27.73 -4.41 1.86
N GLY A 269 -27.30 -3.15 1.73
CA GLY A 269 -27.43 -2.15 2.79
C GLY A 269 -26.78 -2.62 4.10
N LEU A 270 -25.65 -3.33 3.99
CA LEU A 270 -24.99 -3.95 5.17
C LEU A 270 -24.32 -2.92 6.08
N ILE A 271 -24.03 -1.72 5.57
CA ILE A 271 -23.30 -0.70 6.34
C ILE A 271 -23.98 -0.44 7.70
N PRO A 272 -25.27 -0.08 7.78
CA PRO A 272 -25.92 0.14 9.07
C PRO A 272 -25.98 -1.11 9.98
N GLN A 273 -25.90 -2.30 9.39
CA GLN A 273 -25.94 -3.57 10.14
C GLN A 273 -24.57 -3.98 10.65
N LEU A 274 -23.50 -3.69 9.90
CA LEU A 274 -22.13 -4.02 10.28
C LEU A 274 -21.53 -3.03 11.29
N LEU A 275 -21.92 -1.75 11.22
CA LEU A 275 -21.34 -0.69 12.04
C LEU A 275 -21.43 -0.96 13.56
N PRO A 276 -22.57 -1.43 14.14
CA PRO A 276 -22.65 -1.70 15.57
C PRO A 276 -21.74 -2.83 16.04
N HIS A 277 -21.37 -3.75 15.13
CA HIS A 277 -20.57 -4.94 15.40
C HIS A 277 -19.13 -4.84 14.88
N LEU A 278 -18.72 -3.67 14.37
CA LEU A 278 -17.42 -3.50 13.71
C LEU A 278 -16.25 -3.87 14.63
N SER A 279 -16.26 -3.43 15.89
CA SER A 279 -15.21 -3.74 16.84
C SER A 279 -15.16 -5.24 17.19
N GLU A 280 -16.31 -5.89 17.27
CA GLU A 280 -16.43 -7.34 17.49
C GLU A 280 -15.88 -8.11 16.28
N LEU A 281 -16.26 -7.69 15.06
CA LEU A 281 -15.75 -8.24 13.81
C LEU A 281 -14.22 -8.10 13.68
N MET A 282 -13.68 -6.95 14.01
CA MET A 282 -12.23 -6.74 14.02
C MET A 282 -11.52 -7.67 15.03
N ASN A 283 -12.09 -7.84 16.21
CA ASN A 283 -11.54 -8.74 17.20
C ASN A 283 -11.65 -10.22 16.79
N GLU A 284 -12.75 -10.63 16.15
CA GLU A 284 -12.93 -11.99 15.62
C GLU A 284 -11.93 -12.30 14.48
N MET A 285 -11.56 -11.29 13.68
CA MET A 285 -10.58 -11.46 12.61
C MET A 285 -9.15 -11.59 13.14
N GLY A 286 -8.85 -11.03 14.32
CA GLY A 286 -7.55 -11.16 14.98
C GLY A 286 -6.38 -10.81 14.03
N ASP A 287 -5.38 -11.70 13.98
CA ASP A 287 -4.21 -11.54 13.12
C ASP A 287 -4.50 -11.73 11.63
N ALA A 288 -5.68 -12.24 11.28
CA ALA A 288 -6.05 -12.48 9.89
C ALA A 288 -6.31 -11.17 9.11
N VAL A 289 -6.70 -10.09 9.81
CA VAL A 289 -6.90 -8.74 9.25
C VAL A 289 -6.30 -7.71 10.20
N GLN A 290 -5.35 -6.94 9.71
CA GLN A 290 -4.66 -5.91 10.48
C GLN A 290 -4.75 -4.56 9.76
N THR A 291 -4.97 -3.47 10.51
CA THR A 291 -5.09 -2.12 9.98
C THR A 291 -4.75 -1.08 11.05
N ASP A 292 -4.30 0.08 10.62
CA ASP A 292 -4.16 1.29 11.45
C ASP A 292 -5.42 2.18 11.42
N LEU A 293 -6.45 1.81 10.64
CA LEU A 293 -7.76 2.47 10.63
C LEU A 293 -8.48 2.24 11.96
N GLN A 294 -8.97 3.31 12.57
CA GLN A 294 -9.85 3.21 13.72
C GLN A 294 -11.29 2.84 13.27
N PRO A 295 -12.11 2.25 14.13
CA PRO A 295 -13.51 1.95 13.78
C PRO A 295 -14.29 3.15 13.24
N ALA A 296 -14.04 4.35 13.76
CA ALA A 296 -14.65 5.59 13.27
C ALA A 296 -14.24 5.92 11.84
N ASP A 297 -12.98 5.64 11.46
CA ASP A 297 -12.46 5.88 10.11
C ASP A 297 -13.08 4.92 9.10
N ILE A 298 -13.24 3.65 9.48
CA ILE A 298 -13.91 2.63 8.65
C ILE A 298 -15.36 3.04 8.39
N ILE A 299 -16.07 3.56 9.40
CA ILE A 299 -17.43 4.09 9.25
C ILE A 299 -17.47 5.23 8.25
N ARG A 300 -16.57 6.20 8.37
CA ARG A 300 -16.50 7.35 7.45
C ARG A 300 -16.18 6.90 6.02
N LEU A 301 -15.22 5.99 5.85
CA LEU A 301 -14.90 5.41 4.54
C LEU A 301 -16.09 4.68 3.92
N ALA A 302 -16.85 3.91 4.71
CA ALA A 302 -18.04 3.23 4.25
C ALA A 302 -19.11 4.23 3.77
N GLN A 303 -19.36 5.31 4.53
CA GLN A 303 -20.28 6.38 4.14
C GLN A 303 -19.82 7.14 2.88
N LEU A 304 -18.51 7.30 2.67
CA LEU A 304 -17.97 7.86 1.44
C LEU A 304 -18.17 6.90 0.26
N ALA A 305 -17.92 5.60 0.46
CA ALA A 305 -18.09 4.58 -0.57
C ALA A 305 -19.53 4.49 -1.10
N GLU A 306 -20.54 4.77 -0.25
CA GLU A 306 -21.95 4.87 -0.67
C GLU A 306 -22.23 6.03 -1.64
N LYS A 307 -21.43 7.11 -1.57
CA LYS A 307 -21.60 8.32 -2.40
C LYS A 307 -20.86 8.25 -3.73
N ILE A 308 -19.97 7.27 -3.89
CA ILE A 308 -19.14 7.13 -5.07
C ILE A 308 -19.84 6.22 -6.08
N ASP A 309 -20.27 6.76 -7.20
CA ASP A 309 -20.76 5.96 -8.32
C ASP A 309 -19.62 5.14 -8.96
N GLU A 310 -19.94 3.96 -9.50
CA GLU A 310 -18.96 3.10 -10.16
C GLU A 310 -18.26 3.81 -11.32
N SER A 311 -18.96 4.65 -12.07
CA SER A 311 -18.42 5.48 -13.16
C SER A 311 -17.33 6.47 -12.72
N ASN A 312 -17.31 6.81 -11.42
CA ASN A 312 -16.32 7.70 -10.81
C ASN A 312 -15.15 6.94 -10.18
N ILE A 313 -15.01 5.62 -10.45
CA ILE A 313 -13.92 4.80 -9.98
C ILE A 313 -12.95 4.50 -11.11
N LYS A 314 -11.75 5.10 -11.06
CA LYS A 314 -10.67 4.82 -12.00
C LYS A 314 -9.82 3.65 -11.51
N ARG A 315 -9.36 2.83 -12.46
CA ARG A 315 -8.53 1.66 -12.16
C ARG A 315 -7.30 1.62 -13.05
N GLY A 316 -6.13 1.42 -12.46
CA GLY A 316 -4.87 1.28 -13.18
C GLY A 316 -4.05 0.12 -12.64
N ILE A 317 -3.17 -0.38 -13.47
CA ILE A 317 -2.22 -1.45 -13.15
C ILE A 317 -0.88 -1.03 -13.73
N ILE A 318 0.19 -1.07 -12.94
CA ILE A 318 1.55 -0.98 -13.49
C ILE A 318 1.83 -2.30 -14.20
N ASP A 319 1.80 -2.29 -15.52
CA ASP A 319 1.86 -3.49 -16.35
C ASP A 319 3.19 -3.63 -17.14
N SER A 320 3.23 -4.59 -18.06
CA SER A 320 4.42 -4.86 -18.90
C SER A 320 4.80 -3.74 -19.86
N THR A 321 3.91 -2.78 -20.14
CA THR A 321 4.22 -1.60 -20.96
C THR A 321 5.01 -0.55 -20.18
N MET A 322 4.90 -0.59 -18.85
CA MET A 322 5.48 0.35 -17.90
C MET A 322 6.64 -0.26 -17.09
N THR A 323 7.00 -1.53 -17.38
CA THR A 323 8.08 -2.22 -16.70
C THR A 323 8.99 -2.94 -17.68
N VAL A 324 10.26 -3.10 -17.30
CA VAL A 324 11.26 -3.86 -18.06
C VAL A 324 11.65 -5.09 -17.23
N PRO A 325 11.50 -6.31 -17.76
CA PRO A 325 11.96 -7.50 -17.07
C PRO A 325 13.49 -7.51 -16.99
N LEU A 326 14.02 -7.84 -15.81
CA LEU A 326 15.44 -7.95 -15.54
C LEU A 326 15.73 -9.25 -14.79
N THR A 327 16.86 -9.87 -15.09
CA THR A 327 17.41 -10.97 -14.28
C THR A 327 18.55 -10.41 -13.44
N THR A 328 18.40 -10.49 -12.11
CA THR A 328 19.43 -10.05 -11.17
C THR A 328 20.66 -10.98 -11.22
N TYR A 329 21.76 -10.54 -10.65
CA TYR A 329 23.02 -11.33 -10.61
C TYR A 329 22.86 -12.71 -9.94
N ASN A 330 21.90 -12.86 -9.03
CA ASN A 330 21.58 -14.13 -8.36
C ASN A 330 20.49 -14.94 -9.10
N GLY A 331 20.15 -14.56 -10.35
CA GLY A 331 19.20 -15.27 -11.20
C GLY A 331 17.71 -14.99 -10.93
N ALA A 332 17.39 -14.04 -10.04
CA ALA A 332 15.99 -13.71 -9.76
C ALA A 332 15.38 -12.88 -10.90
N GLN A 333 14.21 -13.29 -11.37
CA GLN A 333 13.41 -12.52 -12.34
C GLN A 333 12.69 -11.39 -11.61
N VAL A 334 12.87 -10.14 -12.05
CA VAL A 334 12.29 -8.93 -11.44
C VAL A 334 11.79 -7.97 -12.53
N LEU A 335 11.00 -6.99 -12.13
CA LEU A 335 10.50 -5.93 -12.99
C LEU A 335 11.12 -4.60 -12.57
N VAL A 336 11.72 -3.88 -13.50
CA VAL A 336 12.23 -2.53 -13.27
C VAL A 336 11.25 -1.52 -13.83
N LEU A 337 10.96 -0.48 -13.06
CA LEU A 337 9.98 0.55 -13.42
C LEU A 337 10.52 1.44 -14.56
N ASP A 338 9.72 1.60 -15.61
CA ASP A 338 9.91 2.67 -16.59
C ASP A 338 9.16 3.91 -16.06
N ARG A 339 9.88 4.79 -15.40
CA ARG A 339 9.30 5.94 -14.68
C ARG A 339 8.56 6.90 -15.61
N ASP A 340 9.04 7.08 -16.82
CA ASP A 340 8.41 7.99 -17.78
C ASP A 340 7.04 7.48 -18.25
N LYS A 341 6.89 6.16 -18.34
CA LYS A 341 5.62 5.53 -18.71
C LYS A 341 4.64 5.39 -17.53
N VAL A 342 5.16 5.25 -16.32
CA VAL A 342 4.32 5.14 -15.10
C VAL A 342 3.80 6.50 -14.64
N ARG A 343 4.59 7.56 -14.78
CA ARG A 343 4.23 8.92 -14.32
C ARG A 343 2.86 9.41 -14.82
N PRO A 344 2.48 9.26 -16.11
CA PRO A 344 1.15 9.64 -16.58
C PRO A 344 0.02 8.90 -15.87
N LEU A 345 0.19 7.59 -15.61
CA LEU A 345 -0.80 6.78 -14.89
C LEU A 345 -0.94 7.25 -13.43
N ILE A 346 0.19 7.49 -12.74
CA ILE A 346 0.16 8.01 -11.36
C ILE A 346 -0.54 9.37 -11.32
N LYS A 347 -0.20 10.29 -12.23
CA LYS A 347 -0.83 11.61 -12.30
C LYS A 347 -2.33 11.54 -12.59
N GLU A 348 -2.78 10.57 -13.37
CA GLU A 348 -4.20 10.37 -13.66
C GLU A 348 -4.96 9.86 -12.43
N LEU A 349 -4.38 8.91 -11.68
CA LEU A 349 -5.04 8.25 -10.54
C LEU A 349 -4.85 9.00 -9.22
N PHE A 350 -3.73 9.71 -9.06
CA PHE A 350 -3.31 10.43 -7.85
C PHE A 350 -2.84 11.85 -8.21
N PRO A 351 -3.73 12.72 -8.72
CA PRO A 351 -3.33 14.04 -9.22
C PRO A 351 -2.73 14.95 -8.14
N ASP A 352 -3.10 14.74 -6.88
CA ASP A 352 -2.69 15.58 -5.77
C ASP A 352 -1.34 15.17 -5.16
N ASP A 353 -0.90 13.93 -5.43
CA ASP A 353 0.35 13.36 -4.91
C ASP A 353 1.56 13.54 -5.84
N SER A 354 1.32 13.88 -7.09
CA SER A 354 2.44 14.29 -7.93
C SER A 354 3.07 15.50 -7.24
N PRO A 355 4.29 15.42 -6.69
CA PRO A 355 4.97 16.63 -6.27
C PRO A 355 4.97 17.53 -7.49
N ALA A 356 4.25 18.62 -7.44
CA ALA A 356 4.51 19.71 -8.35
C ALA A 356 6.01 19.94 -8.19
N LEU A 357 6.80 19.57 -9.23
CA LEU A 357 8.20 19.99 -9.26
C LEU A 357 8.13 21.47 -8.97
N ASP A 358 8.77 21.94 -7.91
CA ASP A 358 8.81 23.36 -7.65
C ASP A 358 9.47 24.04 -8.88
N GLU A 359 9.20 25.31 -9.09
CA GLU A 359 9.73 26.01 -10.26
C GLU A 359 11.25 25.86 -10.36
N ALA A 360 11.94 25.74 -9.22
CA ALA A 360 13.38 25.53 -9.16
C ALA A 360 13.79 24.12 -9.65
N GLN A 361 13.00 23.08 -9.36
CA GLN A 361 13.25 21.72 -9.85
C GLN A 361 12.97 21.62 -11.36
N VAL A 362 11.92 22.28 -11.84
CA VAL A 362 11.63 22.36 -13.29
C VAL A 362 12.75 23.09 -14.02
N GLU A 363 13.23 24.21 -13.48
CA GLU A 363 14.37 24.96 -14.04
C GLU A 363 15.65 24.12 -14.05
N ASP A 364 15.94 23.38 -12.96
CA ASP A 364 17.10 22.49 -12.88
C ASP A 364 17.06 21.40 -13.96
N LEU A 365 15.92 20.72 -14.14
CA LEU A 365 15.72 19.72 -15.18
C LEU A 365 15.86 20.30 -16.58
N ASN A 366 15.30 21.50 -16.82
CA ASN A 366 15.40 22.18 -18.10
C ASN A 366 16.87 22.54 -18.43
N ARG A 367 17.65 22.98 -17.45
CA ARG A 367 19.06 23.32 -17.62
C ARG A 367 19.93 22.08 -17.87
N LEU A 368 19.69 20.97 -17.14
CA LEU A 368 20.35 19.68 -17.40
C LEU A 368 20.04 19.18 -18.82
N ALA A 369 18.77 19.24 -19.22
CA ALA A 369 18.35 18.84 -20.56
C ALA A 369 18.95 19.72 -21.65
N ALA A 370 19.02 21.04 -21.43
CA ALA A 370 19.61 21.99 -22.38
C ALA A 370 21.13 21.79 -22.54
N GLU A 371 21.84 21.43 -21.47
CA GLU A 371 23.28 21.12 -21.55
C GLU A 371 23.51 19.72 -22.16
N GLY A 372 22.59 18.79 -21.99
CA GLY A 372 22.54 17.48 -22.65
C GLY A 372 23.78 16.64 -22.45
N ALA A 373 24.40 16.72 -21.27
CA ALA A 373 25.66 16.04 -20.97
C ALA A 373 25.47 14.52 -20.87
N SER A 374 26.15 13.75 -21.70
CA SER A 374 26.23 12.30 -21.63
C SER A 374 27.19 11.88 -20.50
N ILE A 375 26.71 11.00 -19.60
CA ILE A 375 27.45 10.60 -18.40
C ILE A 375 27.73 9.09 -18.42
N ALA A 376 28.98 8.70 -18.17
CA ALA A 376 29.33 7.34 -17.78
C ALA A 376 29.57 7.26 -16.25
N VAL A 377 29.06 6.23 -15.60
CA VAL A 377 29.24 5.99 -14.17
C VAL A 377 30.05 4.72 -13.94
N HIS A 378 31.20 4.84 -13.32
CA HIS A 378 32.08 3.71 -13.03
C HIS A 378 32.23 3.48 -11.53
N ASN A 379 32.20 2.22 -11.13
CA ASN A 379 32.43 1.77 -9.75
C ASN A 379 33.92 1.63 -9.48
N GLY A 380 34.47 2.50 -8.66
CA GLY A 380 35.88 2.46 -8.20
C GLY A 380 36.07 1.78 -6.83
N THR A 381 35.04 1.06 -6.33
CA THR A 381 35.04 0.38 -5.04
C THR A 381 34.81 -1.13 -5.20
N THR A 382 34.98 -1.88 -4.13
CA THR A 382 34.66 -3.32 -4.08
C THR A 382 33.16 -3.58 -3.84
N THR A 383 32.32 -2.53 -3.67
CA THR A 383 30.89 -2.66 -3.46
C THR A 383 30.19 -3.06 -4.75
N GLY A 384 29.57 -4.24 -4.78
CA GLY A 384 28.86 -4.72 -5.97
C GLY A 384 27.69 -3.81 -6.38
N SER A 385 27.46 -3.67 -7.68
CA SER A 385 26.34 -2.93 -8.29
C SER A 385 26.28 -1.42 -8.02
N LEU A 386 27.31 -0.82 -7.38
CA LEU A 386 27.29 0.59 -6.98
C LEU A 386 27.12 1.53 -8.19
N ALA A 387 27.80 1.26 -9.32
CA ALA A 387 27.65 2.06 -10.55
C ALA A 387 26.23 2.00 -11.13
N ALA A 388 25.60 0.82 -11.09
CA ALA A 388 24.22 0.66 -11.57
C ALA A 388 23.23 1.43 -10.70
N HIS A 389 23.40 1.37 -9.37
CA HIS A 389 22.57 2.11 -8.42
C HIS A 389 22.74 3.63 -8.59
N THR A 390 24.00 4.09 -8.69
CA THR A 390 24.29 5.51 -8.93
C THR A 390 23.73 5.96 -10.27
N ALA A 391 23.84 5.15 -11.33
CA ALA A 391 23.26 5.45 -12.63
C ALA A 391 21.75 5.61 -12.57
N ALA A 392 21.04 4.71 -11.88
CA ALA A 392 19.60 4.80 -11.66
C ALA A 392 19.24 6.07 -10.88
N PHE A 393 19.92 6.32 -9.76
CA PHE A 393 19.75 7.51 -8.91
C PHE A 393 19.92 8.83 -9.69
N LEU A 394 20.91 8.91 -10.59
CA LEU A 394 21.14 10.09 -11.41
C LEU A 394 20.10 10.25 -12.50
N LYS A 395 19.69 9.15 -13.18
CA LYS A 395 18.62 9.18 -14.18
C LYS A 395 17.31 9.71 -13.61
N GLU A 396 16.98 9.30 -12.38
CA GLU A 396 15.79 9.79 -11.66
C GLU A 396 15.79 11.30 -11.43
N ARG A 397 16.97 11.92 -11.45
CA ARG A 397 17.16 13.37 -11.25
C ARG A 397 17.40 14.13 -12.54
N GLY A 398 17.13 13.49 -13.68
CA GLY A 398 17.19 14.13 -14.99
C GLY A 398 18.58 14.13 -15.65
N PHE A 399 19.58 13.44 -15.07
CA PHE A 399 20.88 13.30 -15.69
C PHE A 399 20.85 12.25 -16.82
N GLN A 400 21.51 12.54 -17.93
CA GLN A 400 21.59 11.63 -19.06
C GLN A 400 22.74 10.62 -18.90
N VAL A 401 22.53 9.59 -18.08
CA VAL A 401 23.51 8.49 -17.91
C VAL A 401 23.35 7.52 -19.08
N VAL A 402 24.38 7.42 -19.92
CA VAL A 402 24.39 6.58 -21.12
C VAL A 402 25.11 5.24 -20.90
N GLN A 403 26.02 5.17 -19.92
CA GLN A 403 26.82 3.98 -19.63
C GLN A 403 27.08 3.86 -18.14
N PHE A 404 27.21 2.63 -17.64
CA PHE A 404 27.74 2.34 -16.32
C PHE A 404 28.55 1.04 -16.33
N GLY A 405 29.55 0.94 -15.43
CA GLY A 405 30.47 -0.19 -15.39
C GLY A 405 31.42 -0.12 -14.21
N ASN A 406 32.53 -0.87 -14.31
CA ASN A 406 33.58 -0.81 -13.34
C ASN A 406 34.67 0.18 -13.78
N ALA A 407 35.32 0.82 -12.81
CA ALA A 407 36.51 1.62 -13.06
C ALA A 407 37.74 0.70 -13.36
N ASP A 408 38.85 1.32 -13.72
CA ASP A 408 40.14 0.66 -13.99
C ASP A 408 40.73 -0.03 -12.74
N ARG A 409 40.31 0.41 -11.55
CA ARG A 409 40.69 -0.14 -10.24
C ARG A 409 39.54 0.03 -9.23
N PHE A 410 39.66 -0.64 -8.07
CA PHE A 410 38.61 -0.70 -7.05
C PHE A 410 39.04 -0.13 -5.69
N ASP A 411 40.01 0.77 -5.68
CA ASP A 411 40.60 1.40 -4.49
C ASP A 411 40.53 2.92 -4.51
N TYR A 412 39.53 3.47 -5.24
CA TYR A 412 39.27 4.90 -5.21
C TYR A 412 38.75 5.29 -3.83
N ALA A 413 39.47 6.15 -3.13
CA ALA A 413 39.11 6.61 -1.80
C ALA A 413 38.05 7.73 -1.80
N GLN A 414 37.87 8.36 -2.95
CA GLN A 414 36.93 9.47 -3.14
C GLN A 414 36.33 9.43 -4.53
N THR A 415 35.09 9.92 -4.65
CA THR A 415 34.41 10.07 -5.93
C THR A 415 35.09 11.14 -6.78
N LEU A 416 35.34 10.83 -8.06
CA LEU A 416 35.93 11.72 -9.04
C LEU A 416 34.92 12.07 -10.14
N ILE A 417 34.94 13.32 -10.59
CA ILE A 417 34.23 13.78 -11.77
C ILE A 417 35.26 14.20 -12.83
N ILE A 418 35.22 13.61 -14.02
CA ILE A 418 36.10 13.97 -15.13
C ILE A 418 35.23 14.58 -16.24
N ASP A 419 35.37 15.87 -16.47
CA ASP A 419 34.64 16.65 -17.47
C ASP A 419 35.47 16.80 -18.73
N TYR A 420 35.09 16.06 -19.78
CA TYR A 420 35.80 16.07 -21.07
C TYR A 420 35.32 17.15 -22.04
N SER A 421 34.10 17.65 -21.87
CA SER A 421 33.43 18.50 -22.89
C SER A 421 33.01 19.87 -22.34
N GLY A 422 33.38 20.20 -21.09
CA GLY A 422 33.03 21.51 -20.50
C GLY A 422 31.54 21.65 -20.25
N LYS A 423 30.96 20.78 -19.41
CA LYS A 423 29.56 20.76 -19.01
C LYS A 423 29.38 21.33 -17.59
N PRO A 424 29.57 22.65 -17.38
CA PRO A 424 29.74 23.24 -16.06
C PRO A 424 28.49 23.08 -15.17
N TYR A 425 27.29 23.16 -15.73
CA TYR A 425 26.07 23.03 -14.98
C TYR A 425 25.88 21.61 -14.47
N THR A 426 26.01 20.62 -15.35
CA THR A 426 25.89 19.21 -15.01
C THR A 426 26.98 18.78 -14.00
N VAL A 427 28.21 19.20 -14.19
CA VAL A 427 29.34 18.96 -13.27
C VAL A 427 29.05 19.58 -11.90
N GLY A 428 28.61 20.83 -11.84
CA GLY A 428 28.27 21.51 -10.58
C GLY A 428 27.12 20.80 -9.83
N ARG A 429 26.09 20.34 -10.54
CA ARG A 429 24.99 19.60 -9.95
C ARG A 429 25.41 18.22 -9.46
N LEU A 430 26.24 17.50 -10.21
CA LEU A 430 26.84 16.22 -9.76
C LEU A 430 27.69 16.41 -8.50
N ALA A 431 28.57 17.42 -8.50
CA ALA A 431 29.43 17.73 -7.36
C ALA A 431 28.61 18.04 -6.10
N GLN A 432 27.57 18.86 -6.22
CA GLN A 432 26.66 19.19 -5.13
C GLN A 432 25.90 17.95 -4.63
N LEU A 433 25.35 17.14 -5.55
CA LEU A 433 24.52 15.99 -5.23
C LEU A 433 25.29 14.87 -4.54
N LEU A 434 26.54 14.65 -4.98
CA LEU A 434 27.41 13.58 -4.49
C LEU A 434 28.46 14.07 -3.47
N ASN A 435 28.40 15.36 -3.09
CA ASN A 435 29.33 16.02 -2.17
C ASN A 435 30.80 15.85 -2.62
N VAL A 436 31.07 16.06 -3.94
CA VAL A 436 32.41 15.95 -4.51
C VAL A 436 33.11 17.31 -4.38
N ALA A 437 34.28 17.32 -3.77
CA ALA A 437 35.10 18.51 -3.62
C ALA A 437 35.71 18.96 -4.98
N GLU A 438 35.94 20.26 -5.17
CA GLU A 438 36.47 20.81 -6.44
C GLU A 438 37.83 20.20 -6.83
N GLU A 439 38.65 19.80 -5.90
CA GLU A 439 39.91 19.11 -6.12
C GLU A 439 39.77 17.72 -6.77
N ASN A 440 38.58 17.14 -6.68
CA ASN A 440 38.24 15.86 -7.29
C ASN A 440 37.46 16.03 -8.61
N ILE A 441 37.42 17.25 -9.16
CA ILE A 441 36.86 17.54 -10.48
C ILE A 441 37.99 17.80 -11.44
N GLN A 442 38.18 16.88 -12.39
CA GLN A 442 39.23 16.96 -13.40
C GLN A 442 38.67 17.47 -14.73
N ARG A 443 39.43 18.33 -15.40
CA ARG A 443 39.08 18.91 -16.72
C ARG A 443 40.27 18.76 -17.67
N PRO A 444 40.50 17.52 -18.18
CA PRO A 444 41.62 17.28 -19.09
C PRO A 444 41.38 18.03 -20.42
N ALA A 445 42.41 18.75 -20.90
CA ALA A 445 42.37 19.41 -22.20
C ALA A 445 42.60 18.38 -23.30
N ASP A 446 41.78 18.43 -24.36
CA ASP A 446 41.91 17.72 -25.63
C ASP A 446 42.03 16.16 -25.49
N VAL A 447 41.38 15.56 -24.52
CA VAL A 447 41.30 14.09 -24.37
C VAL A 447 40.02 13.60 -25.07
N PRO A 448 40.14 12.78 -26.14
CA PRO A 448 38.96 12.19 -26.77
C PRO A 448 38.19 11.28 -25.81
N SER A 449 36.88 11.45 -25.72
CA SER A 449 36.02 10.59 -24.91
C SER A 449 34.70 10.31 -25.63
N GLU A 450 34.13 9.14 -25.42
CA GLU A 450 32.80 8.76 -25.93
C GLU A 450 31.64 9.40 -25.15
N VAL A 451 31.96 9.97 -23.99
CA VAL A 451 31.00 10.64 -23.09
C VAL A 451 31.53 12.01 -22.68
N ASP A 452 30.60 12.90 -22.32
CA ASP A 452 30.97 14.26 -21.88
C ASP A 452 31.56 14.25 -20.47
N ILE A 453 31.03 13.37 -19.59
CA ILE A 453 31.43 13.28 -18.18
C ILE A 453 31.63 11.81 -17.79
N LEU A 454 32.76 11.52 -17.15
CA LEU A 454 32.98 10.25 -16.46
C LEU A 454 32.93 10.48 -14.94
N LEU A 455 32.04 9.79 -14.28
CA LEU A 455 31.88 9.76 -12.84
C LEU A 455 32.45 8.45 -12.31
N ILE A 456 33.48 8.51 -11.47
CA ILE A 456 34.05 7.35 -10.79
C ILE A 456 33.67 7.43 -9.31
N ILE A 457 32.91 6.47 -8.85
CA ILE A 457 32.46 6.38 -7.43
C ILE A 457 33.59 5.77 -6.61
N GLY A 458 34.04 6.47 -5.58
CA GLY A 458 35.07 6.06 -4.60
C GLY A 458 34.54 6.06 -3.17
#